data_2618412f68c51af46b3008417d4953c2
#
_entry.id   2618412f68c51af46b3008417d4953c2
#
_cell.length_a   1.000
_cell.length_b   1.000
_cell.length_c   1.000
_cell.angle_alpha   90.00
_cell.angle_beta   90.00
_cell.angle_gamma   90.00
#
_symmetry.space_group_name_H-M   'P 1'
#
loop_
_entity.id
_entity.type
_entity.pdbx_description
1 polymer ?
#
loop_
_entity_poly.entity_id
_entity_poly.type
_entity_poly.pdbx_seq_one_letter_code
_entity_poly.pdbx_strand_id
1 'polypeptide(L)'
;RDTWKSRGLGDVYKRQNHLYFDCGDGRTVTVFTNESRIGKTHPFDTSVGSVHHLAFWVSQSTIRVAEKKLKERGIGSSGIKDRGFMDSIYFRDPLGLLIELASYKFEPPLGYTYGQVLENAHKLRLSRGAKNIEDEDISNALISLGKRRN
;
A
#
# COMPACT_ATOMS: atom_id res chain seq x y z
N ARG A 1 -16.14 -13.65 14.15
CA ARG A 1 -15.41 -14.58 15.07
C ARG A 1 -13.98 -14.66 14.55
N ASP A 2 -13.13 -13.81 15.08
CA ASP A 2 -11.71 -13.74 14.69
C ASP A 2 -10.93 -14.67 15.61
N THR A 3 -10.70 -15.89 15.14
CA THR A 3 -9.76 -16.81 15.80
C THR A 3 -8.43 -16.79 15.08
N TRP A 4 -7.65 -15.75 15.35
CA TRP A 4 -6.24 -15.75 14.98
C TRP A 4 -5.46 -16.59 15.99
N LYS A 5 -5.27 -17.86 15.68
CA LYS A 5 -4.35 -18.71 16.44
C LYS A 5 -2.94 -18.43 15.94
N SER A 6 -2.16 -17.68 16.73
CA SER A 6 -0.72 -17.65 16.57
C SER A 6 -0.16 -19.06 16.74
N ARG A 7 0.27 -19.72 15.67
CA ARG A 7 1.14 -20.90 15.79
C ARG A 7 2.55 -20.39 16.03
N GLY A 8 3.00 -20.45 17.29
CA GLY A 8 4.39 -20.22 17.61
C GLY A 8 5.24 -21.31 16.95
N LEU A 9 6.04 -20.94 15.98
CA LEU A 9 7.22 -21.71 15.59
C LEU A 9 8.26 -21.39 16.66
N GLY A 10 8.49 -22.39 17.54
CA GLY A 10 9.53 -22.32 18.55
C GLY A 10 10.87 -22.17 17.88
N ASP A 11 11.45 -20.98 17.98
CA ASP A 11 12.68 -20.72 17.30
C ASP A 11 13.73 -20.04 18.16
N VAL A 12 14.95 -20.13 17.70
CA VAL A 12 16.27 -19.80 18.24
C VAL A 12 16.38 -18.43 18.91
N TYR A 13 15.42 -17.53 18.71
CA TYR A 13 15.28 -16.25 19.41
C TYR A 13 14.27 -16.36 20.54
N LYS A 14 14.70 -16.86 21.67
CA LYS A 14 13.90 -16.91 22.91
C LYS A 14 13.21 -15.57 23.16
N ARG A 15 11.85 -15.57 23.10
CA ARG A 15 10.89 -14.50 23.44
C ARG A 15 10.51 -13.50 22.33
N GLN A 16 10.50 -13.91 21.07
CA GLN A 16 9.85 -13.11 20.03
C GLN A 16 8.58 -13.83 19.58
N ASN A 17 7.45 -13.15 19.65
CA ASN A 17 6.21 -13.59 19.02
C ASN A 17 6.11 -12.98 17.63
N HIS A 18 5.60 -13.76 16.68
CA HIS A 18 5.35 -13.30 15.31
C HIS A 18 3.85 -13.19 15.11
N LEU A 19 3.42 -12.03 14.60
CA LEU A 19 2.07 -11.80 14.13
C LEU A 19 2.08 -11.76 12.61
N TYR A 20 1.19 -12.49 11.99
CA TYR A 20 1.06 -12.56 10.53
C TYR A 20 -0.25 -11.92 10.13
N PHE A 21 -0.18 -10.92 9.27
CA PHE A 21 -1.32 -10.24 8.68
C PHE A 21 -1.43 -10.63 7.22
N ASP A 22 -2.51 -11.32 6.85
CA ASP A 22 -2.83 -11.63 5.46
C ASP A 22 -3.37 -10.36 4.78
N CYS A 23 -2.76 -10.00 3.65
CA CYS A 23 -3.21 -8.86 2.84
C CYS A 23 -4.42 -9.20 1.95
N GLY A 24 -4.90 -10.45 1.98
CA GLY A 24 -6.03 -10.91 1.17
C GLY A 24 -5.64 -11.37 -0.24
N ASP A 25 -4.37 -11.42 -0.58
CA ASP A 25 -3.83 -11.80 -1.89
C ASP A 25 -2.75 -12.90 -1.80
N GLY A 26 -2.66 -13.56 -0.65
CA GLY A 26 -1.67 -14.60 -0.35
C GLY A 26 -0.32 -14.05 0.11
N ARG A 27 -0.13 -12.74 0.18
CA ARG A 27 1.04 -12.11 0.79
C ARG A 27 0.78 -11.81 2.25
N THR A 28 1.81 -11.94 3.07
CA THR A 28 1.71 -11.66 4.51
C THR A 28 2.69 -10.58 4.93
N VAL A 29 2.23 -9.72 5.84
CA VAL A 29 3.11 -8.83 6.60
C VAL A 29 3.35 -9.48 7.96
N THR A 30 4.63 -9.69 8.29
CA THR A 30 5.01 -10.27 9.57
C THR A 30 5.52 -9.19 10.52
N VAL A 31 4.92 -9.11 11.68
CA VAL A 31 5.34 -8.21 12.75
C VAL A 31 5.98 -9.01 13.87
N PHE A 32 7.19 -8.63 14.23
CA PHE A 32 7.92 -9.23 15.35
C PHE A 32 7.63 -8.46 16.63
N THR A 33 7.08 -9.15 17.61
CA THR A 33 6.81 -8.56 18.92
C THR A 33 7.79 -9.09 19.95
N ASN A 34 8.21 -8.23 20.86
CA ASN A 34 9.06 -8.59 21.97
C ASN A 34 8.61 -7.81 23.21
N GLU A 35 8.18 -8.53 24.25
CA GLU A 35 7.68 -7.94 25.51
C GLU A 35 8.72 -7.08 26.24
N SER A 36 10.01 -7.34 26.01
CA SER A 36 11.10 -6.52 26.58
C SER A 36 11.30 -5.19 25.85
N ARG A 37 10.70 -5.01 24.68
CA ARG A 37 10.71 -3.75 23.94
C ARG A 37 9.53 -2.89 24.38
N ILE A 38 9.72 -2.14 25.44
CA ILE A 38 8.77 -1.10 25.83
C ILE A 38 8.84 0.00 24.78
N GLY A 39 7.71 0.25 24.13
CA GLY A 39 7.64 1.18 23.01
C GLY A 39 8.06 2.60 23.41
N LYS A 40 9.24 3.00 22.99
CA LYS A 40 9.52 4.41 22.80
C LYS A 40 8.96 4.75 21.42
N THR A 41 7.92 5.56 21.39
CA THR A 41 7.43 6.18 20.16
C THR A 41 8.49 7.15 19.66
N HIS A 42 9.50 6.65 18.97
CA HIS A 42 10.36 7.51 18.18
C HIS A 42 9.61 7.84 16.90
N PRO A 43 9.65 9.10 16.42
CA PRO A 43 9.17 9.39 15.08
C PRO A 43 9.89 8.47 14.11
N PHE A 44 9.16 7.84 13.20
CA PHE A 44 9.79 7.06 12.13
C PHE A 44 10.72 7.97 11.34
N ASP A 45 11.95 7.53 11.20
CA ASP A 45 12.91 8.19 10.32
C ASP A 45 12.47 8.00 8.87
N THR A 46 12.29 9.10 8.16
CA THR A 46 11.90 9.13 6.74
C THR A 46 13.03 9.63 5.84
N SER A 47 14.25 9.67 6.37
CA SER A 47 15.44 10.05 5.61
C SER A 47 15.78 9.04 4.52
N VAL A 48 16.70 9.37 3.65
CA VAL A 48 17.19 8.48 2.60
C VAL A 48 17.74 7.20 3.22
N GLY A 49 17.26 6.04 2.73
CA GLY A 49 17.61 4.72 3.25
C GLY A 49 16.64 4.16 4.28
N SER A 50 15.66 4.96 4.73
CA SER A 50 14.60 4.53 5.65
C SER A 50 13.30 4.22 4.92
N VAL A 51 12.42 3.42 5.54
CA VAL A 51 11.08 3.16 5.02
C VAL A 51 10.20 4.38 5.28
N HIS A 52 9.80 5.10 4.23
CA HIS A 52 8.91 6.25 4.37
C HIS A 52 7.49 5.81 4.75
N HIS A 53 6.93 4.85 4.03
CA HIS A 53 5.62 4.25 4.30
C HIS A 53 5.49 2.90 3.60
N LEU A 54 4.47 2.14 3.98
CA LEU A 54 4.03 0.94 3.28
C LEU A 54 2.70 1.23 2.60
N ALA A 55 2.64 1.01 1.28
CA ALA A 55 1.42 1.16 0.49
C ALA A 55 0.84 -0.22 0.16
N PHE A 56 -0.46 -0.38 0.41
CA PHE A 56 -1.23 -1.57 0.05
C PHE A 56 -2.26 -1.21 -1.00
N TRP A 57 -2.27 -1.98 -2.08
CA TRP A 57 -3.33 -1.85 -3.07
C TRP A 57 -4.65 -2.42 -2.55
N VAL A 58 -5.73 -1.68 -2.74
CA VAL A 58 -7.09 -2.08 -2.38
C VAL A 58 -8.08 -1.66 -3.47
N SER A 59 -9.27 -2.26 -3.46
CA SER A 59 -10.35 -1.82 -4.37
C SER A 59 -10.92 -0.46 -3.98
N GLN A 60 -11.60 0.21 -4.92
CA GLN A 60 -12.32 1.46 -4.69
C GLN A 60 -13.39 1.34 -3.59
N SER A 61 -14.03 0.19 -3.47
CA SER A 61 -14.98 -0.06 -2.37
C SER A 61 -14.27 -0.22 -1.03
N THR A 62 -13.14 -0.92 -1.01
CA THR A 62 -12.36 -1.17 0.21
C THR A 62 -11.79 0.11 0.80
N ILE A 63 -11.27 1.03 -0.02
CA ILE A 63 -10.71 2.29 0.49
C ILE A 63 -11.78 3.15 1.19
N ARG A 64 -13.01 3.17 0.67
CA ARG A 64 -14.15 3.88 1.29
C ARG A 64 -14.57 3.25 2.62
N VAL A 65 -14.61 1.92 2.68
CA VAL A 65 -14.89 1.19 3.92
C VAL A 65 -13.78 1.42 4.94
N ALA A 66 -12.53 1.45 4.50
CA ALA A 66 -11.39 1.73 5.39
C ALA A 66 -11.46 3.14 5.98
N GLU A 67 -11.76 4.16 5.18
CA GLU A 67 -11.95 5.54 5.66
C GLU A 67 -13.02 5.60 6.76
N LYS A 68 -14.18 4.99 6.51
CA LYS A 68 -15.25 4.92 7.49
C LYS A 68 -14.80 4.26 8.79
N LYS A 69 -14.13 3.10 8.70
CA LYS A 69 -13.63 2.36 9.87
C LYS A 69 -12.57 3.13 10.65
N LEU A 70 -11.68 3.85 9.99
CA LEU A 70 -10.68 4.69 10.64
C LEU A 70 -11.37 5.79 11.45
N LYS A 71 -12.36 6.46 10.86
CA LYS A 71 -13.15 7.49 11.51
C LYS A 71 -13.93 6.95 12.71
N GLU A 72 -14.63 5.83 12.55
CA GLU A 72 -15.40 5.18 13.63
C GLU A 72 -14.53 4.77 14.82
N ARG A 73 -13.26 4.43 14.57
CA ARG A 73 -12.28 4.04 15.60
C ARG A 73 -11.49 5.23 16.16
N GLY A 74 -11.76 6.44 15.72
CA GLY A 74 -11.02 7.64 16.14
C GLY A 74 -9.56 7.65 15.68
N ILE A 75 -9.21 6.87 14.63
CA ILE A 75 -7.85 6.85 14.06
C ILE A 75 -7.72 8.02 13.08
N GLY A 76 -6.77 8.90 13.35
CA GLY A 76 -6.48 10.03 12.46
C GLY A 76 -5.99 9.56 11.09
N SER A 77 -6.56 10.11 10.03
CA SER A 77 -6.15 9.84 8.65
C SER A 77 -6.16 11.10 7.80
N SER A 78 -5.55 11.03 6.61
CA SER A 78 -5.59 12.13 5.65
C SER A 78 -6.97 12.37 5.02
N GLY A 79 -7.93 11.46 5.24
CA GLY A 79 -9.07 11.31 4.34
C GLY A 79 -8.63 10.80 2.96
N ILE A 80 -9.60 10.44 2.12
CA ILE A 80 -9.30 10.02 0.73
C ILE A 80 -8.77 11.22 -0.06
N LYS A 81 -7.60 11.05 -0.66
CA LYS A 81 -6.94 12.02 -1.54
C LYS A 81 -7.06 11.53 -2.97
N ASP A 82 -7.69 12.32 -3.82
CA ASP A 82 -7.68 12.12 -5.26
C ASP A 82 -6.29 12.48 -5.82
N ARG A 83 -5.68 11.53 -6.52
CA ARG A 83 -4.37 11.67 -7.19
C ARG A 83 -4.49 11.59 -8.72
N GLY A 84 -5.70 11.81 -9.27
CA GLY A 84 -6.02 11.58 -10.67
C GLY A 84 -6.32 10.10 -10.90
N PHE A 85 -5.36 9.36 -11.42
CA PHE A 85 -5.51 7.94 -11.76
C PHE A 85 -5.62 6.99 -10.55
N MET A 86 -5.50 7.49 -9.32
CA MET A 86 -5.64 6.70 -8.10
C MET A 86 -6.19 7.54 -6.93
N ASP A 87 -6.81 6.88 -5.99
CA ASP A 87 -7.14 7.43 -4.68
C ASP A 87 -6.19 6.88 -3.62
N SER A 88 -5.84 7.68 -2.63
CA SER A 88 -4.98 7.29 -1.52
C SER A 88 -5.54 7.77 -0.19
N ILE A 89 -5.39 6.97 0.86
CA ILE A 89 -5.62 7.37 2.24
C ILE A 89 -4.42 6.99 3.09
N TYR A 90 -3.97 7.93 3.93
CA TYR A 90 -2.80 7.76 4.79
C TYR A 90 -3.22 7.78 6.25
N PHE A 91 -2.67 6.87 7.04
CA PHE A 91 -2.83 6.85 8.49
C PHE A 91 -1.60 6.21 9.14
N ARG A 92 -1.47 6.36 10.45
CA ARG A 92 -0.37 5.74 11.18
C ARG A 92 -0.86 4.53 11.95
N ASP A 93 -0.04 3.50 11.95
CA ASP A 93 -0.24 2.35 12.83
C ASP A 93 0.06 2.74 14.30
N PRO A 94 -0.26 1.88 15.29
CA PRO A 94 0.03 2.17 16.69
C PRO A 94 1.51 2.38 17.02
N LEU A 95 2.42 1.95 16.16
CA LEU A 95 3.88 2.12 16.31
C LEU A 95 4.40 3.37 15.61
N GLY A 96 3.52 4.09 14.89
CA GLY A 96 3.86 5.32 14.17
C GLY A 96 4.26 5.15 12.71
N LEU A 97 4.31 3.91 12.18
CA LEU A 97 4.59 3.67 10.77
C LEU A 97 3.46 4.26 9.91
N LEU A 98 3.83 5.00 8.88
CA LEU A 98 2.87 5.53 7.93
C LEU A 98 2.40 4.40 7.00
N ILE A 99 1.10 4.21 6.93
CA ILE A 99 0.43 3.25 6.05
C ILE A 99 -0.35 4.04 4.98
N GLU A 100 -0.26 3.59 3.76
CA GLU A 100 -1.08 4.04 2.65
C GLU A 100 -1.99 2.90 2.19
N LEU A 101 -3.27 3.18 1.97
CA LEU A 101 -4.10 2.36 1.09
C LEU A 101 -4.27 3.11 -0.21
N ALA A 102 -3.91 2.46 -1.30
CA ALA A 102 -3.94 3.01 -2.65
C ALA A 102 -4.94 2.23 -3.50
N SER A 103 -5.77 2.93 -4.25
CA SER A 103 -6.77 2.33 -5.12
C SER A 103 -6.71 2.96 -6.50
N TYR A 104 -6.33 2.17 -7.51
CA TYR A 104 -6.29 2.65 -8.88
C TYR A 104 -7.71 2.82 -9.45
N LYS A 105 -7.87 3.82 -10.33
CA LYS A 105 -9.10 4.14 -11.04
C LYS A 105 -9.11 3.60 -12.47
N PHE A 106 -8.16 2.75 -12.81
CA PHE A 106 -8.05 2.11 -14.12
C PHE A 106 -7.84 0.61 -13.96
N GLU A 107 -8.15 -0.14 -15.01
CA GLU A 107 -7.87 -1.57 -15.09
C GLU A 107 -6.86 -1.83 -16.21
N PRO A 108 -5.83 -2.66 -15.96
CA PRO A 108 -4.89 -3.06 -17.01
C PRO A 108 -5.60 -3.85 -18.12
N PRO A 109 -5.17 -3.71 -19.39
CA PRO A 109 -5.64 -4.57 -20.45
C PRO A 109 -5.37 -6.05 -20.12
N LEU A 110 -6.20 -6.95 -20.63
CA LEU A 110 -6.06 -8.38 -20.38
C LEU A 110 -4.63 -8.87 -20.63
N GLY A 111 -4.06 -9.55 -19.65
CA GLY A 111 -2.69 -10.11 -19.69
C GLY A 111 -1.58 -9.12 -19.33
N TYR A 112 -1.94 -7.91 -18.91
CA TYR A 112 -0.99 -6.95 -18.35
C TYR A 112 -1.27 -6.72 -16.86
N THR A 113 -0.23 -6.30 -16.14
CA THR A 113 -0.31 -5.94 -14.72
C THR A 113 -0.37 -4.43 -14.55
N TYR A 114 -0.83 -3.97 -13.38
CA TYR A 114 -0.75 -2.54 -13.00
C TYR A 114 0.68 -2.00 -13.11
N GLY A 115 1.68 -2.79 -12.69
CA GLY A 115 3.10 -2.40 -12.79
C GLY A 115 3.53 -2.13 -14.24
N GLN A 116 3.10 -2.96 -15.20
CA GLN A 116 3.42 -2.76 -16.61
C GLN A 116 2.75 -1.50 -17.20
N VAL A 117 1.52 -1.20 -16.78
CA VAL A 117 0.86 0.07 -17.18
C VAL A 117 1.62 1.26 -16.60
N LEU A 118 1.96 1.21 -15.30
CA LEU A 118 2.69 2.29 -14.64
C LEU A 118 4.10 2.48 -15.22
N GLU A 119 4.81 1.39 -15.57
CA GLU A 119 6.10 1.47 -16.24
C GLU A 119 6.01 2.18 -17.61
N ASN A 120 4.98 1.84 -18.41
CA ASN A 120 4.75 2.51 -19.69
C ASN A 120 4.37 3.98 -19.50
N ALA A 121 3.48 4.27 -18.56
CA ALA A 121 3.12 5.65 -18.20
C ALA A 121 4.34 6.46 -17.72
N HIS A 122 5.23 5.83 -16.94
CA HIS A 122 6.48 6.46 -16.51
C HIS A 122 7.39 6.83 -17.70
N LYS A 123 7.52 5.95 -18.71
CA LYS A 123 8.29 6.24 -19.94
C LYS A 123 7.68 7.43 -20.70
N LEU A 124 6.34 7.49 -20.80
CA LEU A 124 5.64 8.62 -21.41
C LEU A 124 5.87 9.91 -20.64
N ARG A 125 5.73 9.88 -19.31
CA ARG A 125 6.05 11.00 -18.43
C ARG A 125 7.46 11.54 -18.69
N LEU A 126 8.46 10.63 -18.74
CA LEU A 126 9.86 11.03 -19.00
C LEU A 126 10.02 11.70 -20.36
N SER A 127 9.36 11.19 -21.40
CA SER A 127 9.43 11.79 -22.74
C SER A 127 8.82 13.20 -22.80
N ARG A 128 7.87 13.51 -21.93
CA ARG A 128 7.28 14.86 -21.76
C ARG A 128 8.11 15.77 -20.84
N GLY A 129 9.12 15.25 -20.14
CA GLY A 129 9.87 16.00 -19.13
C GLY A 129 9.06 16.33 -17.87
N ALA A 130 7.93 15.65 -17.63
CA ALA A 130 7.07 15.89 -16.48
C ALA A 130 7.63 15.25 -15.20
N LYS A 131 7.36 15.88 -14.04
CA LYS A 131 7.82 15.36 -12.74
C LYS A 131 7.01 14.16 -12.25
N ASN A 132 5.71 14.11 -12.55
CA ASN A 132 4.78 13.10 -12.09
C ASN A 132 4.06 12.44 -13.26
N ILE A 133 3.59 11.21 -13.05
CA ILE A 133 2.64 10.54 -13.96
C ILE A 133 1.31 11.27 -13.83
N GLU A 134 0.67 11.55 -14.96
CA GLU A 134 -0.65 12.16 -15.06
C GLU A 134 -1.65 11.20 -15.71
N ASP A 135 -2.93 11.52 -15.66
CA ASP A 135 -4.00 10.71 -16.22
C ASP A 135 -3.82 10.45 -17.72
N GLU A 136 -3.26 11.42 -18.45
CA GLU A 136 -2.92 11.27 -19.86
C GLU A 136 -1.87 10.19 -20.10
N ASP A 137 -0.83 10.11 -19.24
CA ASP A 137 0.21 9.09 -19.38
C ASP A 137 -0.38 7.69 -19.17
N ILE A 138 -1.29 7.55 -18.19
CA ILE A 138 -2.01 6.30 -17.94
C ILE A 138 -2.89 5.93 -19.15
N SER A 139 -3.67 6.87 -19.65
CA SER A 139 -4.56 6.65 -20.81
C SER A 139 -3.78 6.20 -22.04
N ASN A 140 -2.67 6.87 -22.34
CA ASN A 140 -1.80 6.53 -23.47
C ASN A 140 -1.09 5.18 -23.28
N ALA A 141 -0.68 4.86 -22.05
CA ALA A 141 -0.13 3.55 -21.73
C ALA A 141 -1.13 2.42 -21.94
N LEU A 142 -2.38 2.58 -21.48
CA LEU A 142 -3.46 1.62 -21.69
C LEU A 142 -3.73 1.38 -23.18
N ILE A 143 -3.83 2.45 -23.98
CA ILE A 143 -4.03 2.38 -25.44
C ILE A 143 -2.85 1.64 -26.10
N SER A 144 -1.62 1.98 -25.76
CA SER A 144 -0.42 1.36 -26.34
C SER A 144 -0.34 -0.13 -26.05
N LEU A 145 -0.65 -0.54 -24.81
CA LEU A 145 -0.63 -1.94 -24.41
C LEU A 145 -1.79 -2.74 -25.02
N GLY A 146 -2.97 -2.12 -25.15
CA GLY A 146 -4.12 -2.75 -25.81
C GLY A 146 -3.88 -3.01 -27.30
N LYS A 147 -3.19 -2.11 -28.01
CA LYS A 147 -2.85 -2.27 -29.45
C LYS A 147 -1.80 -3.34 -29.73
N ARG A 148 -0.94 -3.68 -28.79
CA ARG A 148 0.15 -4.68 -28.98
C ARG A 148 -0.36 -6.12 -29.08
N ARG A 149 -1.65 -6.36 -28.94
CA ARG A 149 -2.28 -7.69 -28.94
C ARG A 149 -3.05 -8.04 -30.22
N ASN A 150 -3.16 -7.10 -31.13
CA ASN A 150 -3.72 -7.29 -32.47
C ASN A 150 -2.57 -7.37 -33.48
#